data_4e00e53610e19f14e06d5fc55007b5b1
#
_entry.id   4e00e53610e19f14e06d5fc55007b5b1
#
_cell.length_a   1.000
_cell.length_b   1.000
_cell.length_c   1.000
_cell.angle_alpha   90.00
_cell.angle_beta   90.00
_cell.angle_gamma   90.00
#
_symmetry.space_group_name_H-M   'P 1'
#
loop_
_entity.id
_entity.type
_entity.pdbx_description
1 polymer ?
#
loop_
_entity_poly.entity_id
_entity_poly.type
_entity_poly.pdbx_seq_one_letter_code
_entity_poly.pdbx_strand_id
1 'polypeptide(L)'
;MATTSDISRGAFFRYNNELVQVMDYDHITPGKGNAIYSVKCRNVETGKQSEIRFRSGEKIDFIRVDEFDMQYLFTEGDALVCMNQETFDQVHIPKIIFGDAIKFLQEGMILTIRFDENEKPLSGNLPKYAELVVTYTEEGVKGKLLKPAEVEGGIKIQVPLFVNIGDKLKISIEDSEYVERVK
;
A
#
# COMPACT_ATOMS: atom_id res chain seq x y z
N MET A 1 9.83 22.92 16.05
CA MET A 1 8.74 21.96 16.29
C MET A 1 7.81 21.89 15.09
N ALA A 2 7.42 20.69 14.71
CA ALA A 2 6.52 20.50 13.59
C ALA A 2 5.08 20.92 13.93
N THR A 3 4.39 21.50 12.95
CA THR A 3 3.03 21.98 13.09
C THR A 3 2.17 21.47 11.93
N THR A 4 0.93 21.92 11.88
CA THR A 4 0.01 21.58 10.79
C THR A 4 0.54 21.94 9.40
N SER A 5 1.44 22.93 9.30
CA SER A 5 2.05 23.30 8.01
C SER A 5 3.00 22.21 7.45
N ASP A 6 3.42 21.29 8.31
CA ASP A 6 4.32 20.19 7.94
C ASP A 6 3.57 18.92 7.56
N ILE A 7 2.23 18.93 7.57
CA ILE A 7 1.42 17.77 7.18
C ILE A 7 1.65 17.46 5.70
N SER A 8 1.96 16.20 5.42
CA SER A 8 2.09 15.69 4.04
C SER A 8 1.60 14.26 3.98
N ARG A 9 1.15 13.86 2.79
CA ARG A 9 0.71 12.48 2.56
C ARG A 9 1.87 11.53 2.79
N GLY A 10 1.60 10.46 3.52
CA GLY A 10 2.61 9.45 3.87
C GLY A 10 3.39 9.74 5.15
N ALA A 11 3.27 10.94 5.73
CA ALA A 11 3.94 11.27 6.98
C ALA A 11 3.38 10.45 8.14
N PHE A 12 4.23 10.19 9.13
CA PHE A 12 3.85 9.46 10.35
C PHE A 12 3.93 10.40 11.55
N PHE A 13 2.92 10.31 12.43
CA PHE A 13 2.93 11.09 13.66
C PHE A 13 2.25 10.32 14.80
N ARG A 14 2.53 10.75 16.04
CA ARG A 14 1.90 10.18 17.23
C ARG A 14 0.70 11.03 17.64
N TYR A 15 -0.41 10.36 17.88
CA TYR A 15 -1.63 11.01 18.34
C TYR A 15 -2.31 10.10 19.37
N ASN A 16 -2.55 10.62 20.58
CA ASN A 16 -3.14 9.87 21.69
C ASN A 16 -2.44 8.53 21.96
N ASN A 17 -1.11 8.54 21.94
CA ASN A 17 -0.25 7.36 22.13
C ASN A 17 -0.35 6.31 20.99
N GLU A 18 -1.00 6.66 19.90
CA GLU A 18 -1.08 5.82 18.72
C GLU A 18 -0.21 6.37 17.60
N LEU A 19 0.40 5.48 16.84
CA LEU A 19 1.15 5.88 15.65
C LEU A 19 0.22 5.81 14.44
N VAL A 20 0.09 6.93 13.74
CA VAL A 20 -0.78 7.04 12.57
C VAL A 20 -0.03 7.56 11.35
N GLN A 21 -0.49 7.16 10.18
CA GLN A 21 0.03 7.64 8.91
C GLN A 21 -0.99 8.54 8.25
N VAL A 22 -0.53 9.66 7.70
CA VAL A 22 -1.39 10.57 6.94
C VAL A 22 -1.69 9.94 5.58
N MET A 23 -2.96 9.65 5.32
CA MET A 23 -3.41 9.12 4.03
C MET A 23 -3.77 10.26 3.08
N ASP A 24 -4.47 11.26 3.59
CA ASP A 24 -4.84 12.46 2.85
C ASP A 24 -5.18 13.57 3.84
N TYR A 25 -5.23 14.81 3.37
CA TYR A 25 -5.62 15.93 4.21
C TYR A 25 -6.22 17.06 3.37
N ASP A 26 -7.09 17.86 4.02
CA ASP A 26 -7.67 19.05 3.44
C ASP A 26 -7.37 20.25 4.36
N HIS A 27 -6.93 21.34 3.77
CA HIS A 27 -6.76 22.62 4.46
C HIS A 27 -7.99 23.47 4.19
N ILE A 28 -8.84 23.61 5.21
CA ILE A 28 -10.12 24.32 5.10
C ILE A 28 -9.98 25.70 5.70
N THR A 29 -10.25 26.73 4.90
CA THR A 29 -10.25 28.12 5.37
C THR A 29 -11.71 28.61 5.38
N PRO A 30 -12.41 28.56 6.55
CA PRO A 30 -13.78 29.01 6.62
C PRO A 30 -13.86 30.55 6.51
N GLY A 31 -15.01 31.05 6.08
CA GLY A 31 -15.24 32.49 5.97
C GLY A 31 -15.18 33.23 7.29
N LYS A 32 -15.38 32.52 8.41
CA LYS A 32 -15.24 33.03 9.77
C LYS A 32 -14.48 32.00 10.60
N GLY A 33 -13.48 32.44 11.36
CA GLY A 33 -12.68 31.59 12.22
C GLY A 33 -11.35 31.21 11.64
N ASN A 34 -10.60 30.42 12.40
CA ASN A 34 -9.26 29.95 12.01
C ASN A 34 -9.33 28.79 11.00
N ALA A 35 -8.30 28.69 10.18
CA ALA A 35 -8.16 27.57 9.25
C ALA A 35 -8.06 26.25 10.03
N ILE A 36 -8.57 25.18 9.43
CA ILE A 36 -8.62 23.83 10.00
C ILE A 36 -7.98 22.87 9.01
N TYR A 37 -7.21 21.92 9.54
CA TYR A 37 -6.71 20.79 8.77
C TYR A 37 -7.51 19.54 9.12
N SER A 38 -8.19 18.97 8.13
CA SER A 38 -8.87 17.69 8.26
C SER A 38 -7.95 16.61 7.71
N VAL A 39 -7.49 15.72 8.58
CA VAL A 39 -6.46 14.73 8.23
C VAL A 39 -7.03 13.33 8.29
N LYS A 40 -7.03 12.64 7.16
CA LYS A 40 -7.40 11.22 7.11
C LYS A 40 -6.18 10.39 7.46
N CYS A 41 -6.29 9.64 8.53
CA CYS A 41 -5.19 8.89 9.12
C CYS A 41 -5.51 7.39 9.16
N ARG A 42 -4.45 6.59 9.13
CA ARG A 42 -4.53 5.15 9.32
C ARG A 42 -3.67 4.77 10.50
N ASN A 43 -4.23 4.05 11.46
CA ASN A 43 -3.45 3.50 12.57
C ASN A 43 -2.52 2.42 12.03
N VAL A 44 -1.23 2.55 12.33
CA VAL A 44 -0.20 1.65 11.80
C VAL A 44 -0.35 0.22 12.33
N GLU A 45 -0.77 0.07 13.59
CA GLU A 45 -0.88 -1.25 14.24
C GLU A 45 -2.19 -1.97 13.90
N THR A 46 -3.31 -1.25 13.93
CA THR A 46 -4.64 -1.85 13.74
C THR A 46 -5.17 -1.74 12.31
N GLY A 47 -4.59 -0.84 11.49
CA GLY A 47 -5.07 -0.56 10.15
C GLY A 47 -6.35 0.26 10.11
N LYS A 48 -6.91 0.64 11.27
CA LYS A 48 -8.14 1.41 11.36
C LYS A 48 -7.94 2.82 10.82
N GLN A 49 -8.86 3.27 9.97
CA GLN A 49 -8.85 4.62 9.44
C GLN A 49 -9.69 5.55 10.29
N SER A 50 -9.24 6.79 10.44
CA SER A 50 -9.96 7.81 11.19
C SER A 50 -9.67 9.19 10.58
N GLU A 51 -10.48 10.18 10.96
CA GLU A 51 -10.29 11.57 10.56
C GLU A 51 -10.02 12.40 11.80
N ILE A 52 -8.91 13.14 11.79
CA ILE A 52 -8.51 14.01 12.89
C ILE A 52 -8.50 15.45 12.39
N ARG A 53 -9.07 16.36 13.16
CA ARG A 53 -9.08 17.77 12.83
C ARG A 53 -8.11 18.54 13.73
N PHE A 54 -7.28 19.33 13.08
CA PHE A 54 -6.32 20.21 13.77
C PHE A 54 -6.60 21.65 13.43
N ARG A 55 -6.37 22.52 14.40
CA ARG A 55 -6.38 23.97 14.15
C ARG A 55 -5.07 24.37 13.49
N SER A 56 -5.11 25.34 12.61
CA SER A 56 -3.90 25.86 11.98
C SER A 56 -2.88 26.31 13.03
N GLY A 57 -1.65 25.83 12.92
CA GLY A 57 -0.58 26.13 13.86
C GLY A 57 -0.46 25.18 15.05
N GLU A 58 -1.39 24.21 15.19
CA GLU A 58 -1.26 23.18 16.23
C GLU A 58 0.01 22.35 16.07
N LYS A 59 0.64 21.98 17.17
CA LYS A 59 1.84 21.15 17.17
C LYS A 59 1.49 19.70 16.91
N ILE A 60 2.27 19.05 16.06
CA ILE A 60 2.10 17.64 15.72
C ILE A 60 3.44 16.93 15.93
N ASP A 61 3.38 15.79 16.61
CA ASP A 61 4.57 14.99 16.93
C ASP A 61 4.89 14.03 15.77
N PHE A 62 5.49 14.58 14.70
CA PHE A 62 5.95 13.76 13.58
C PHE A 62 7.16 12.93 13.97
N ILE A 63 7.22 11.70 13.47
CA ILE A 63 8.36 10.81 13.69
C ILE A 63 9.23 10.72 12.43
N ARG A 64 10.50 10.42 12.63
CA ARG A 64 11.44 10.16 11.54
C ARG A 64 11.23 8.74 11.03
N VAL A 65 11.19 8.60 9.72
CA VAL A 65 11.00 7.31 9.05
C VAL A 65 12.09 7.12 8.02
N ASP A 66 12.74 5.96 8.06
CA ASP A 66 13.72 5.55 7.07
C ASP A 66 13.10 4.54 6.12
N GLU A 67 13.38 4.67 4.83
CA GLU A 67 12.83 3.84 3.79
C GLU A 67 13.91 2.97 3.16
N PHE A 68 13.66 1.67 3.04
CA PHE A 68 14.59 0.73 2.42
C PHE A 68 13.87 -0.16 1.41
N ASP A 69 14.57 -0.49 0.33
CA ASP A 69 14.12 -1.51 -0.61
C ASP A 69 14.62 -2.86 -0.14
N MET A 70 13.69 -3.80 0.01
CA MET A 70 14.00 -5.15 0.47
C MET A 70 13.42 -6.19 -0.47
N GLN A 71 14.17 -7.25 -0.73
CA GLN A 71 13.71 -8.35 -1.56
C GLN A 71 12.95 -9.37 -0.73
N TYR A 72 11.72 -9.68 -1.13
CA TYR A 72 10.94 -10.74 -0.49
C TYR A 72 11.52 -12.11 -0.86
N LEU A 73 11.83 -12.91 0.16
CA LEU A 73 12.39 -14.24 0.00
C LEU A 73 11.33 -15.34 0.18
N PHE A 74 10.72 -15.37 1.36
CA PHE A 74 9.68 -16.35 1.69
C PHE A 74 8.83 -15.88 2.88
N THR A 75 7.72 -16.57 3.10
CA THR A 75 6.81 -16.30 4.22
C THR A 75 7.05 -17.29 5.34
N GLU A 76 7.13 -16.80 6.57
CA GLU A 76 7.26 -17.61 7.78
C GLU A 76 6.18 -17.17 8.78
N GLY A 77 5.12 -17.98 8.94
CA GLY A 77 3.98 -17.64 9.79
C GLY A 77 3.28 -16.36 9.33
N ASP A 78 3.16 -15.38 10.21
CA ASP A 78 2.54 -14.08 9.92
C ASP A 78 3.55 -13.03 9.46
N ALA A 79 4.78 -13.43 9.19
CA ALA A 79 5.84 -12.54 8.78
C ALA A 79 6.39 -12.89 7.40
N LEU A 80 6.88 -11.88 6.71
CA LEU A 80 7.64 -12.03 5.48
C LEU A 80 9.12 -11.94 5.81
N VAL A 81 9.92 -12.84 5.29
CA VAL A 81 11.38 -12.73 5.41
C VAL A 81 11.86 -11.95 4.19
N CYS A 82 12.43 -10.79 4.44
CA CYS A 82 12.91 -9.87 3.41
C CYS A 82 14.38 -9.58 3.61
N MET A 83 15.11 -9.42 2.51
CA MET A 83 16.54 -9.15 2.52
C MET A 83 16.81 -7.70 2.11
N ASN A 84 17.53 -6.96 2.94
CA ASN A 84 17.97 -5.60 2.61
C ASN A 84 18.92 -5.66 1.41
N GLN A 85 18.65 -4.84 0.39
CA GLN A 85 19.42 -4.85 -0.85
C GLN A 85 20.84 -4.26 -0.70
N GLU A 86 21.07 -3.48 0.35
CA GLU A 86 22.37 -2.85 0.59
C GLU A 86 23.23 -3.69 1.57
N THR A 87 22.63 -4.13 2.68
CA THR A 87 23.36 -4.84 3.75
C THR A 87 23.27 -6.35 3.65
N PHE A 88 22.31 -6.86 2.86
CA PHE A 88 21.99 -8.30 2.71
C PHE A 88 21.48 -8.97 4.00
N ASP A 89 21.17 -8.18 5.01
CA ASP A 89 20.55 -8.69 6.23
C ASP A 89 19.12 -9.14 5.98
N GLN A 90 18.73 -10.24 6.61
CA GLN A 90 17.35 -10.75 6.54
C GLN A 90 16.57 -10.23 7.74
N VAL A 91 15.38 -9.70 7.48
CA VAL A 91 14.51 -9.10 8.48
C VAL A 91 13.11 -9.69 8.36
N HIS A 92 12.45 -9.93 9.49
CA HIS A 92 11.06 -10.38 9.54
C HIS A 92 10.13 -9.17 9.52
N ILE A 93 9.26 -9.11 8.53
CA ILE A 93 8.32 -8.00 8.34
C ILE A 93 6.89 -8.51 8.49
N PRO A 94 6.07 -7.94 9.40
CA PRO A 94 4.69 -8.39 9.58
C PRO A 94 3.87 -8.24 8.29
N LYS A 95 3.13 -9.28 7.90
CA LYS A 95 2.25 -9.26 6.73
C LYS A 95 1.22 -8.14 6.77
N ILE A 96 0.72 -7.85 7.97
CA ILE A 96 -0.37 -6.90 8.18
C ILE A 96 -0.08 -5.50 7.64
N ILE A 97 1.19 -5.10 7.60
CA ILE A 97 1.56 -3.75 7.14
C ILE A 97 1.34 -3.56 5.63
N PHE A 98 1.18 -4.64 4.87
CA PHE A 98 0.95 -4.56 3.43
C PHE A 98 -0.54 -4.52 3.06
N GLY A 99 -1.43 -4.85 3.99
CA GLY A 99 -2.87 -4.88 3.74
C GLY A 99 -3.26 -5.90 2.67
N ASP A 100 -4.26 -5.56 1.86
CA ASP A 100 -4.80 -6.45 0.83
C ASP A 100 -3.83 -6.71 -0.33
N ALA A 101 -2.82 -5.85 -0.50
CA ALA A 101 -1.83 -6.01 -1.56
C ALA A 101 -1.02 -7.30 -1.42
N ILE A 102 -1.01 -7.90 -0.22
CA ILE A 102 -0.26 -9.13 0.06
C ILE A 102 -0.64 -10.29 -0.88
N LYS A 103 -1.85 -10.29 -1.42
CA LYS A 103 -2.31 -11.33 -2.36
C LYS A 103 -1.51 -11.35 -3.67
N PHE A 104 -0.85 -10.23 -4.02
CA PHE A 104 -0.02 -10.12 -5.23
C PHE A 104 1.44 -10.47 -4.99
N LEU A 105 1.79 -10.79 -3.76
CA LEU A 105 3.18 -11.05 -3.38
C LEU A 105 3.76 -12.25 -4.12
N GLN A 106 4.92 -12.05 -4.73
CA GLN A 106 5.66 -13.11 -5.44
C GLN A 106 7.11 -13.12 -4.95
N GLU A 107 7.70 -14.31 -4.91
CA GLU A 107 9.10 -14.50 -4.54
C GLU A 107 10.00 -13.65 -5.42
N GLY A 108 10.95 -12.96 -4.78
CA GLY A 108 11.91 -12.10 -5.47
C GLY A 108 11.45 -10.67 -5.69
N MET A 109 10.20 -10.32 -5.36
CA MET A 109 9.73 -8.94 -5.47
C MET A 109 10.54 -8.00 -4.57
N ILE A 110 10.77 -6.79 -5.06
CA ILE A 110 11.40 -5.73 -4.27
C ILE A 110 10.29 -4.92 -3.61
N LEU A 111 10.28 -4.94 -2.28
CA LEU A 111 9.30 -4.23 -1.46
C LEU A 111 9.94 -2.97 -0.88
N THR A 112 9.17 -1.90 -0.82
CA THR A 112 9.60 -0.68 -0.15
C THR A 112 9.05 -0.69 1.27
N ILE A 113 9.92 -0.69 2.28
CA ILE A 113 9.53 -0.81 3.68
C ILE A 113 10.03 0.39 4.47
N ARG A 114 9.14 0.96 5.27
CA ARG A 114 9.44 2.11 6.11
C ARG A 114 9.58 1.68 7.56
N PHE A 115 10.66 2.12 8.20
CA PHE A 115 10.99 1.80 9.58
C PHE A 115 11.02 3.08 10.42
N ASP A 116 10.67 2.95 11.70
CA ASP A 116 10.83 4.05 12.64
C ASP A 116 12.30 4.14 13.11
N GLU A 117 12.60 5.08 13.99
CA GLU A 117 13.93 5.29 14.55
C GLU A 117 14.45 4.10 15.37
N ASN A 118 13.56 3.20 15.82
CA ASN A 118 13.88 1.98 16.54
C ASN A 118 13.93 0.74 15.64
N GLU A 119 14.00 0.94 14.34
CA GLU A 119 14.02 -0.13 13.33
C GLU A 119 12.75 -1.00 13.31
N LYS A 120 11.62 -0.45 13.77
CA LYS A 120 10.34 -1.14 13.72
C LYS A 120 9.67 -0.90 12.37
N PRO A 121 9.22 -1.96 11.65
CA PRO A 121 8.50 -1.77 10.40
C PRO A 121 7.16 -1.06 10.63
N LEU A 122 6.90 0.00 9.88
CA LEU A 122 5.67 0.80 9.99
C LEU A 122 4.73 0.60 8.83
N SER A 123 5.26 0.57 7.63
CA SER A 123 4.47 0.36 6.43
C SER A 123 5.32 -0.27 5.35
N GLY A 124 4.65 -0.86 4.37
CA GLY A 124 5.32 -1.47 3.24
C GLY A 124 4.45 -1.38 1.99
N ASN A 125 5.11 -1.24 0.86
CA ASN A 125 4.45 -1.21 -0.44
C ASN A 125 5.07 -2.26 -1.35
N LEU A 126 4.21 -2.95 -2.10
CA LEU A 126 4.62 -3.79 -3.21
C LEU A 126 4.92 -2.91 -4.43
N PRO A 127 5.55 -3.45 -5.48
CA PRO A 127 5.69 -2.74 -6.75
C PRO A 127 4.33 -2.30 -7.29
N LYS A 128 4.32 -1.35 -8.20
CA LYS A 128 3.07 -0.86 -8.81
C LYS A 128 2.34 -1.93 -9.62
N TYR A 129 3.09 -2.83 -10.25
CA TYR A 129 2.55 -3.82 -11.17
C TYR A 129 3.07 -5.21 -10.86
N ALA A 130 2.23 -6.21 -11.13
CA ALA A 130 2.62 -7.61 -11.09
C ALA A 130 2.30 -8.24 -12.44
N GLU A 131 3.11 -9.20 -12.85
CA GLU A 131 2.84 -10.01 -14.04
C GLU A 131 2.33 -11.37 -13.58
N LEU A 132 1.08 -11.68 -13.95
CA LEU A 132 0.39 -12.89 -13.52
C LEU A 132 -0.20 -13.63 -14.73
N VAL A 133 -0.18 -14.94 -14.66
CA VAL A 133 -0.74 -15.80 -15.71
C VAL A 133 -2.20 -16.09 -15.44
N VAL A 134 -3.02 -16.00 -16.48
CA VAL A 134 -4.45 -16.33 -16.40
C VAL A 134 -4.62 -17.83 -16.21
N THR A 135 -5.26 -18.22 -15.11
CA THR A 135 -5.54 -19.63 -14.79
C THR A 135 -6.92 -20.07 -15.25
N TYR A 136 -7.87 -19.13 -15.31
CA TYR A 136 -9.22 -19.39 -15.78
C TYR A 136 -9.84 -18.10 -16.32
N THR A 137 -10.62 -18.24 -17.40
CA THR A 137 -11.46 -17.15 -17.90
C THR A 137 -12.63 -17.73 -18.67
N GLU A 138 -13.72 -16.98 -18.71
CA GLU A 138 -14.91 -17.33 -19.45
C GLU A 138 -14.77 -16.85 -20.91
N GLU A 139 -15.64 -17.36 -21.77
CA GLU A 139 -15.76 -16.83 -23.14
C GLU A 139 -16.42 -15.46 -23.08
N GLY A 140 -16.01 -14.58 -24.00
CA GLY A 140 -16.57 -13.25 -24.09
C GLY A 140 -18.05 -13.27 -24.42
N VAL A 141 -18.81 -12.41 -23.74
CA VAL A 141 -20.26 -12.25 -23.98
C VAL A 141 -20.50 -11.08 -24.91
N LYS A 142 -21.30 -11.30 -25.94
CA LYS A 142 -21.66 -10.26 -26.91
C LYS A 142 -22.30 -9.06 -26.20
N GLY A 143 -21.81 -7.86 -26.50
CA GLY A 143 -22.30 -6.62 -25.91
C GLY A 143 -21.60 -6.20 -24.63
N LYS A 144 -20.69 -7.01 -24.08
CA LYS A 144 -19.87 -6.65 -22.93
C LYS A 144 -18.45 -6.33 -23.37
N LEU A 145 -17.83 -5.35 -22.73
CA LEU A 145 -16.45 -4.93 -23.00
C LEU A 145 -15.43 -5.76 -22.22
N LEU A 146 -15.82 -6.27 -21.08
CA LEU A 146 -14.95 -7.03 -20.17
C LEU A 146 -15.59 -8.36 -19.79
N LYS A 147 -14.76 -9.29 -19.37
CA LYS A 147 -15.18 -10.59 -18.84
C LYS A 147 -14.39 -10.93 -17.57
N PRO A 148 -14.95 -11.75 -16.66
CA PRO A 148 -14.21 -12.16 -15.48
C PRO A 148 -13.08 -13.13 -15.83
N ALA A 149 -11.98 -13.00 -15.11
CA ALA A 149 -10.84 -13.91 -15.22
C ALA A 149 -10.23 -14.14 -13.85
N GLU A 150 -9.58 -15.29 -13.70
CA GLU A 150 -8.82 -15.62 -12.50
C GLU A 150 -7.36 -15.79 -12.91
N VAL A 151 -6.46 -15.19 -12.12
CA VAL A 151 -5.02 -15.26 -12.34
C VAL A 151 -4.34 -16.01 -11.20
N GLU A 152 -3.06 -16.28 -11.33
CA GLU A 152 -2.26 -16.96 -10.29
C GLU A 152 -2.55 -16.39 -8.90
N GLY A 153 -2.65 -17.25 -7.89
CA GLY A 153 -2.98 -16.86 -6.52
C GLY A 153 -4.46 -16.75 -6.24
N GLY A 154 -5.33 -17.14 -7.18
CA GLY A 154 -6.79 -17.11 -7.01
C GLY A 154 -7.39 -15.71 -7.08
N ILE A 155 -6.67 -14.75 -7.65
CA ILE A 155 -7.10 -13.35 -7.75
C ILE A 155 -8.07 -13.19 -8.93
N LYS A 156 -9.24 -12.59 -8.66
CA LYS A 156 -10.28 -12.36 -9.66
C LYS A 156 -10.23 -10.92 -10.16
N ILE A 157 -10.22 -10.75 -11.49
CA ILE A 157 -10.17 -9.45 -12.14
C ILE A 157 -11.08 -9.43 -13.38
N GLN A 158 -11.35 -8.23 -13.89
CA GLN A 158 -12.05 -8.04 -15.17
C GLN A 158 -11.01 -7.79 -16.25
N VAL A 159 -11.13 -8.49 -17.36
CA VAL A 159 -10.19 -8.42 -18.50
C VAL A 159 -10.90 -8.20 -19.82
N PRO A 160 -10.21 -7.67 -20.84
CA PRO A 160 -10.77 -7.58 -22.19
C PRO A 160 -11.13 -8.98 -22.75
N LEU A 161 -12.06 -9.01 -23.70
CA LEU A 161 -12.59 -10.27 -24.26
C LEU A 161 -11.52 -11.12 -24.97
N PHE A 162 -10.43 -10.52 -25.45
CA PHE A 162 -9.38 -11.23 -26.18
C PHE A 162 -8.43 -12.03 -25.27
N VAL A 163 -8.53 -11.86 -23.96
CA VAL A 163 -7.65 -12.56 -23.00
C VAL A 163 -8.03 -14.03 -22.91
N ASN A 164 -7.04 -14.91 -22.96
CA ASN A 164 -7.19 -16.36 -22.88
C ASN A 164 -6.44 -16.96 -21.71
N ILE A 165 -6.82 -18.18 -21.33
CA ILE A 165 -6.10 -18.98 -20.33
C ILE A 165 -4.64 -19.14 -20.79
N GLY A 166 -3.70 -18.93 -19.88
CA GLY A 166 -2.27 -19.01 -20.18
C GLY A 166 -1.63 -17.69 -20.58
N ASP A 167 -2.44 -16.66 -20.84
CA ASP A 167 -1.90 -15.33 -21.15
C ASP A 167 -1.29 -14.71 -19.88
N LYS A 168 -0.18 -14.00 -20.06
CA LYS A 168 0.49 -13.28 -18.99
C LYS A 168 0.01 -11.83 -19.03
N LEU A 169 -0.51 -11.35 -17.90
CA LEU A 169 -1.07 -10.02 -17.78
C LEU A 169 -0.26 -9.15 -16.81
N LYS A 170 -0.14 -7.89 -17.16
CA LYS A 170 0.36 -6.86 -16.25
C LYS A 170 -0.84 -6.28 -15.51
N ILE A 171 -0.79 -6.33 -14.18
CA ILE A 171 -1.89 -5.95 -13.32
C ILE A 171 -1.42 -4.85 -12.37
N SER A 172 -2.24 -3.80 -12.20
CA SER A 172 -2.02 -2.77 -11.19
C SER A 172 -2.32 -3.36 -9.82
N ILE A 173 -1.32 -3.43 -8.94
CA ILE A 173 -1.46 -3.97 -7.59
C ILE A 173 -2.37 -3.08 -6.74
N GLU A 174 -2.21 -1.77 -6.85
CA GLU A 174 -2.99 -0.80 -6.08
C GLU A 174 -4.49 -0.89 -6.40
N ASP A 175 -4.82 -0.94 -7.69
CA ASP A 175 -6.21 -0.93 -8.16
C ASP A 175 -6.79 -2.32 -8.36
N SER A 176 -5.98 -3.36 -8.36
CA SER A 176 -6.36 -4.75 -8.70
C SER A 176 -7.00 -4.82 -10.09
N GLU A 177 -6.43 -4.09 -11.04
CA GLU A 177 -6.98 -3.96 -12.39
C GLU A 177 -6.00 -4.37 -13.48
N TYR A 178 -6.56 -4.89 -14.57
CA TYR A 178 -5.83 -5.21 -15.79
C TYR A 178 -5.23 -3.93 -16.40
N VAL A 179 -3.95 -4.01 -16.80
CA VAL A 179 -3.26 -2.91 -17.48
C VAL A 179 -3.02 -3.28 -18.95
N GLU A 180 -2.31 -4.37 -19.18
CA GLU A 180 -2.01 -4.83 -20.54
C GLU A 180 -1.65 -6.33 -20.57
N ARG A 181 -1.72 -6.91 -21.75
CA ARG A 181 -1.25 -8.27 -21.95
C ARG A 181 0.25 -8.23 -22.28
N VAL A 182 1.03 -9.02 -21.57
CA VAL A 182 2.47 -9.11 -21.76
C VAL A 182 2.78 -10.09 -22.89
N LYS A 183 3.64 -9.67 -23.80
CA LYS A 183 4.09 -10.51 -24.91
C LYS A 183 5.18 -11.48 -24.50
#